data_ab6e4c4b4dd5158fd32eb8ad248b9807
#
_entry.id   ab6e4c4b4dd5158fd32eb8ad248b9807
#
_cell.length_a   1.000
_cell.length_b   1.000
_cell.length_c   1.000
_cell.angle_alpha   90.00
_cell.angle_beta   90.00
_cell.angle_gamma   90.00
#
_symmetry.space_group_name_H-M   'P 1'
#
loop_
_entity.id
_entity.type
_entity.pdbx_description
1 polymer ?
#
loop_
_entity_poly.entity_id
_entity_poly.type
_entity_poly.pdbx_seq_one_letter_code
_entity_poly.pdbx_strand_id
1 'polypeptide(L)'
;MITFWYRTHRLGSQRGFTLVELMVVVAIIGILAAIAIPLYANIQARARIAKAQADTRALASAVTMYAAHMGTIPTALSQLTAQAVNAQSQTAGPFMAALPSPPAGWSTPYAYAADTASGTFVISATGDGTTARVP
;
A
#
# COMPACT_ATOMS: atom_id res chain seq x y z
N MET A 1 61.60 -47.51 -14.25
CA MET A 1 62.03 -46.19 -13.77
C MET A 1 60.80 -45.24 -13.94
N ILE A 2 60.01 -45.02 -12.88
CA ILE A 2 58.76 -44.25 -12.95
C ILE A 2 59.03 -42.89 -12.27
N THR A 3 59.12 -41.85 -13.10
CA THR A 3 59.33 -40.46 -12.64
C THR A 3 57.99 -39.85 -12.21
N PHE A 4 57.78 -39.69 -10.90
CA PHE A 4 56.66 -38.98 -10.34
C PHE A 4 56.84 -37.47 -10.53
N TRP A 5 55.99 -36.84 -11.37
CA TRP A 5 55.88 -35.41 -11.49
C TRP A 5 55.09 -34.84 -10.28
N TYR A 6 55.78 -34.25 -9.29
CA TYR A 6 55.15 -33.43 -8.28
C TYR A 6 54.74 -32.10 -8.90
N ARG A 7 53.45 -31.95 -9.15
CA ARG A 7 52.89 -30.68 -9.56
C ARG A 7 52.79 -29.80 -8.30
N THR A 8 53.74 -28.90 -8.09
CA THR A 8 53.69 -27.89 -7.03
C THR A 8 52.55 -26.92 -7.38
N HIS A 9 51.41 -27.08 -6.71
CA HIS A 9 50.39 -26.05 -6.70
C HIS A 9 50.97 -24.79 -6.04
N ARG A 10 51.26 -23.78 -6.81
CA ARG A 10 51.52 -22.43 -6.32
C ARG A 10 50.26 -22.01 -5.59
N LEU A 11 50.24 -22.04 -4.27
CA LEU A 11 49.26 -21.37 -3.44
C LEU A 11 49.40 -19.87 -3.73
N GLY A 12 48.53 -19.35 -4.59
CA GLY A 12 48.44 -17.93 -4.85
C GLY A 12 48.27 -17.23 -3.51
N SER A 13 48.97 -16.12 -3.33
CA SER A 13 48.93 -15.29 -2.14
C SER A 13 47.47 -15.06 -1.72
N GLN A 14 46.99 -15.83 -0.75
CA GLN A 14 45.70 -15.59 -0.09
C GLN A 14 45.90 -14.38 0.82
N ARG A 15 45.68 -13.19 0.26
CA ARG A 15 45.58 -11.98 1.04
C ARG A 15 44.23 -12.05 1.76
N GLY A 16 44.27 -12.48 3.02
CA GLY A 16 43.10 -12.44 3.88
C GLY A 16 42.72 -10.99 4.23
N PHE A 17 41.44 -10.75 4.46
CA PHE A 17 40.94 -9.47 4.96
C PHE A 17 41.52 -9.17 6.35
N THR A 18 41.89 -7.92 6.56
CA THR A 18 42.31 -7.47 7.91
C THR A 18 41.07 -7.20 8.77
N LEU A 19 41.20 -7.38 10.09
CA LEU A 19 40.15 -7.06 11.04
C LEU A 19 39.74 -5.58 10.96
N VAL A 20 40.72 -4.70 10.71
CA VAL A 20 40.49 -3.25 10.58
C VAL A 20 39.65 -2.91 9.35
N GLU A 21 39.90 -3.55 8.20
CA GLU A 21 39.09 -3.37 6.99
C GLU A 21 37.63 -3.75 7.24
N LEU A 22 37.38 -4.85 7.95
CA LEU A 22 36.02 -5.28 8.31
C LEU A 22 35.37 -4.28 9.28
N MET A 23 36.09 -3.80 10.29
CA MET A 23 35.58 -2.83 11.26
C MET A 23 35.18 -1.51 10.61
N VAL A 24 35.98 -0.99 9.66
CA VAL A 24 35.66 0.25 8.92
C VAL A 24 34.38 0.07 8.10
N VAL A 25 34.25 -1.06 7.41
CA VAL A 25 33.03 -1.34 6.60
C VAL A 25 31.77 -1.39 7.46
N VAL A 26 31.84 -2.08 8.61
CA VAL A 26 30.69 -2.17 9.55
C VAL A 26 30.35 -0.80 10.13
N ALA A 27 31.36 0.01 10.46
CA ALA A 27 31.15 1.37 10.97
C ALA A 27 30.42 2.25 9.93
N ILE A 28 30.84 2.20 8.66
CA ILE A 28 30.20 2.95 7.58
C ILE A 28 28.76 2.49 7.37
N ILE A 29 28.52 1.17 7.32
CA ILE A 29 27.17 0.62 7.19
C ILE A 29 26.30 1.07 8.37
N GLY A 30 26.83 1.06 9.59
CA GLY A 30 26.11 1.52 10.78
C GLY A 30 25.67 2.98 10.70
N ILE A 31 26.54 3.85 10.24
CA ILE A 31 26.23 5.28 10.03
C ILE A 31 25.14 5.45 8.95
N LEU A 32 25.28 4.77 7.82
CA LEU A 32 24.29 4.81 6.74
C LEU A 32 22.93 4.27 7.18
N ALA A 33 22.91 3.16 7.91
CA ALA A 33 21.69 2.56 8.43
C ALA A 33 20.97 3.48 9.43
N ALA A 34 21.72 4.18 10.29
CA ALA A 34 21.15 5.11 11.27
C ALA A 34 20.35 6.25 10.60
N ILE A 35 20.72 6.65 9.41
CA ILE A 35 20.01 7.67 8.61
C ILE A 35 18.90 7.03 7.77
N ALA A 36 19.16 5.89 7.16
CA ALA A 36 18.25 5.26 6.19
C ALA A 36 16.99 4.68 6.85
N ILE A 37 17.09 4.10 8.04
CA ILE A 37 15.95 3.44 8.71
C ILE A 37 14.81 4.41 9.02
N PRO A 38 15.03 5.57 9.70
CA PRO A 38 13.95 6.51 9.97
C PRO A 38 13.40 7.16 8.69
N LEU A 39 14.25 7.41 7.70
CA LEU A 39 13.81 7.94 6.41
C LEU A 39 12.88 6.95 5.70
N TYR A 40 13.21 5.66 5.70
CA TYR A 40 12.39 4.62 5.10
C TYR A 40 11.01 4.50 5.78
N ALA A 41 10.96 4.57 7.11
CA ALA A 41 9.72 4.55 7.87
C ALA A 41 8.78 5.73 7.48
N ASN A 42 9.33 6.92 7.32
CA ASN A 42 8.58 8.10 6.90
C ASN A 42 8.04 7.97 5.46
N ILE A 43 8.83 7.40 4.54
CA ILE A 43 8.40 7.16 3.16
C ILE A 43 7.24 6.14 3.14
N GLN A 44 7.33 5.08 3.93
CA GLN A 44 6.27 4.08 4.06
C GLN A 44 4.97 4.69 4.60
N ALA A 45 5.04 5.54 5.61
CA ALA A 45 3.86 6.23 6.14
C ALA A 45 3.20 7.12 5.08
N ARG A 46 3.99 7.91 4.35
CA ARG A 46 3.48 8.74 3.24
C ARG A 46 2.84 7.91 2.12
N ALA A 47 3.41 6.76 1.78
CA ALA A 47 2.85 5.86 0.77
C ALA A 47 1.49 5.30 1.21
N ARG A 48 1.34 4.90 2.49
CA ARG A 48 0.06 4.46 3.05
C ARG A 48 -0.99 5.57 3.03
N ILE A 49 -0.62 6.79 3.40
CA ILE A 49 -1.51 7.96 3.35
C ILE A 49 -1.97 8.22 1.91
N ALA A 50 -1.06 8.24 0.95
CA ALA A 50 -1.39 8.45 -0.46
C ALA A 50 -2.33 7.36 -1.00
N LYS A 51 -2.09 6.09 -0.63
CA LYS A 51 -2.98 4.98 -0.99
C LYS A 51 -4.39 5.19 -0.41
N ALA A 52 -4.51 5.50 0.88
CA ALA A 52 -5.82 5.71 1.50
C ALA A 52 -6.58 6.87 0.87
N GLN A 53 -5.90 7.96 0.52
CA GLN A 53 -6.50 9.08 -0.20
C GLN A 53 -6.95 8.72 -1.61
N ALA A 54 -6.18 7.90 -2.33
CA ALA A 54 -6.58 7.43 -3.66
C ALA A 54 -7.79 6.50 -3.58
N ASP A 55 -7.79 5.56 -2.63
CA ASP A 55 -8.88 4.62 -2.42
C ASP A 55 -10.19 5.35 -2.04
N THR A 56 -10.13 6.33 -1.13
CA THR A 56 -11.34 7.10 -0.74
C THR A 56 -11.91 7.90 -1.90
N ARG A 57 -11.07 8.48 -2.76
CA ARG A 57 -11.52 9.17 -3.99
C ARG A 57 -12.15 8.20 -4.99
N ALA A 58 -11.55 7.02 -5.17
CA ALA A 58 -12.09 5.99 -6.05
C ALA A 58 -13.47 5.50 -5.56
N LEU A 59 -13.61 5.28 -4.25
CA LEU A 59 -14.88 4.93 -3.63
C LEU A 59 -15.93 6.05 -3.82
N ALA A 60 -15.57 7.30 -3.60
CA ALA A 60 -16.46 8.43 -3.79
C ALA A 60 -16.93 8.54 -5.26
N SER A 61 -16.02 8.33 -6.22
CA SER A 61 -16.38 8.28 -7.63
C SER A 61 -17.37 7.15 -7.95
N ALA A 62 -17.20 5.97 -7.38
CA ALA A 62 -18.12 4.85 -7.55
C ALA A 62 -19.49 5.14 -6.90
N VAL A 63 -19.53 5.79 -5.72
CA VAL A 63 -20.79 6.25 -5.08
C VAL A 63 -21.54 7.24 -5.96
N THR A 64 -20.84 8.20 -6.58
CA THR A 64 -21.48 9.16 -7.49
C THR A 64 -22.01 8.51 -8.76
N MET A 65 -21.29 7.52 -9.32
CA MET A 65 -21.79 6.74 -10.45
C MET A 65 -23.02 5.90 -10.09
N TYR A 66 -23.03 5.28 -8.92
CA TYR A 66 -24.19 4.57 -8.41
C TYR A 66 -25.38 5.52 -8.23
N ALA A 67 -25.16 6.69 -7.61
CA ALA A 67 -26.21 7.68 -7.39
C ALA A 67 -26.78 8.23 -8.72
N ALA A 68 -25.96 8.44 -9.72
CA ALA A 68 -26.40 8.88 -11.04
C ALA A 68 -27.32 7.85 -11.72
N HIS A 69 -27.08 6.53 -11.49
CA HIS A 69 -27.92 5.48 -12.04
C HIS A 69 -29.19 5.24 -11.20
N MET A 70 -29.07 5.19 -9.88
CA MET A 70 -30.16 4.83 -8.97
C MET A 70 -31.05 6.01 -8.56
N GLY A 71 -30.57 7.25 -8.72
CA GLY A 71 -31.21 8.45 -8.19
C GLY A 71 -31.02 8.67 -6.68
N THR A 72 -30.35 7.73 -5.98
CA THR A 72 -30.06 7.78 -4.54
C THR A 72 -28.66 7.22 -4.27
N ILE A 73 -28.00 7.72 -3.22
CA ILE A 73 -26.71 7.18 -2.81
C ILE A 73 -26.87 5.77 -2.20
N PRO A 74 -25.84 4.90 -2.28
CA PRO A 74 -25.89 3.57 -1.68
C PRO A 74 -25.94 3.67 -0.13
N THR A 75 -26.61 2.74 0.52
CA THR A 75 -26.63 2.64 1.99
C THR A 75 -25.39 1.93 2.55
N ALA A 76 -24.68 1.17 1.72
CA ALA A 76 -23.45 0.49 2.09
C ALA A 76 -22.51 0.38 0.88
N LEU A 77 -21.19 0.41 1.11
CA LEU A 77 -20.20 0.29 0.04
C LEU A 77 -20.29 -1.03 -0.73
N SER A 78 -20.78 -2.11 -0.10
CA SER A 78 -20.96 -3.41 -0.75
C SER A 78 -21.89 -3.36 -1.97
N GLN A 79 -22.81 -2.39 -2.02
CA GLN A 79 -23.71 -2.21 -3.17
C GLN A 79 -22.98 -1.78 -4.44
N LEU A 80 -21.77 -1.21 -4.31
CA LEU A 80 -20.96 -0.78 -5.46
C LEU A 80 -20.39 -1.96 -6.26
N THR A 81 -20.25 -3.13 -5.66
CA THR A 81 -19.71 -4.33 -6.29
C THR A 81 -20.77 -5.25 -6.89
N ALA A 82 -22.02 -4.87 -6.78
CA ALA A 82 -23.16 -5.60 -7.31
C ALA A 82 -23.82 -4.86 -8.48
N GLN A 83 -24.57 -5.57 -9.28
CA GLN A 83 -25.49 -4.96 -10.25
C GLN A 83 -26.66 -4.32 -9.50
N ALA A 84 -27.12 -3.18 -10.00
CA ALA A 84 -28.27 -2.46 -9.46
C ALA A 84 -29.28 -2.17 -10.59
N VAL A 85 -30.57 -2.25 -10.27
CA VAL A 85 -31.67 -1.95 -11.18
C VAL A 85 -32.38 -0.71 -10.68
N ASN A 86 -32.46 0.32 -11.51
CA ASN A 86 -33.12 1.57 -11.18
C ASN A 86 -34.67 1.49 -11.31
N ALA A 87 -35.37 2.57 -10.95
CA ALA A 87 -36.82 2.65 -11.02
C ALA A 87 -37.37 2.50 -12.44
N GLN A 88 -36.55 2.69 -13.49
CA GLN A 88 -36.89 2.53 -14.89
C GLN A 88 -36.61 1.10 -15.39
N SER A 89 -36.32 0.14 -14.48
CA SER A 89 -35.96 -1.24 -14.78
C SER A 89 -34.67 -1.37 -15.62
N GLN A 90 -33.78 -0.37 -15.56
CA GLN A 90 -32.47 -0.41 -16.22
C GLN A 90 -31.43 -1.00 -15.27
N THR A 91 -30.65 -1.93 -15.75
CA THR A 91 -29.58 -2.57 -14.98
C THR A 91 -28.23 -1.89 -15.28
N ALA A 92 -27.49 -1.55 -14.25
CA ALA A 92 -26.09 -1.12 -14.37
C ALA A 92 -25.22 -1.69 -13.25
N GLY A 93 -23.93 -1.56 -13.38
CA GLY A 93 -22.94 -2.09 -12.43
C GLY A 93 -22.31 -3.40 -12.90
N PRO A 94 -21.37 -3.93 -12.11
CA PRO A 94 -20.87 -3.33 -10.86
C PRO A 94 -20.17 -1.99 -11.12
N PHE A 95 -20.31 -1.05 -10.20
CA PHE A 95 -19.69 0.29 -10.29
C PHE A 95 -18.23 0.28 -9.85
N MET A 96 -17.84 -0.81 -9.19
CA MET A 96 -16.46 -1.11 -8.79
C MET A 96 -16.25 -2.62 -8.78
N ALA A 97 -15.11 -3.08 -9.28
CA ALA A 97 -14.82 -4.53 -9.36
C ALA A 97 -14.67 -5.18 -7.97
N ALA A 98 -14.06 -4.48 -7.04
CA ALA A 98 -13.89 -4.91 -5.65
C ALA A 98 -13.68 -3.70 -4.75
N LEU A 99 -14.08 -3.78 -3.49
CA LEU A 99 -13.80 -2.74 -2.51
C LEU A 99 -12.31 -2.76 -2.15
N PRO A 100 -11.62 -1.61 -2.20
CA PRO A 100 -10.23 -1.54 -1.77
C PRO A 100 -10.10 -1.78 -0.27
N SER A 101 -9.02 -2.42 0.14
CA SER A 101 -8.65 -2.57 1.55
C SER A 101 -7.76 -1.41 1.98
N PRO A 102 -8.03 -0.79 3.13
CA PRO A 102 -7.13 0.21 3.71
C PRO A 102 -5.72 -0.31 3.88
N PRO A 103 -4.70 0.56 3.93
CA PRO A 103 -3.33 0.16 4.19
C PRO A 103 -3.19 -0.58 5.52
N ALA A 104 -2.16 -1.44 5.63
CA ALA A 104 -1.88 -2.15 6.88
C ALA A 104 -1.67 -1.18 8.05
N GLY A 105 -2.30 -1.46 9.20
CA GLY A 105 -2.27 -0.63 10.40
C GLY A 105 -3.29 0.52 10.40
N TRP A 106 -4.10 0.66 9.34
CA TRP A 106 -5.20 1.62 9.29
C TRP A 106 -6.51 0.99 9.74
N SER A 107 -7.51 1.84 10.08
CA SER A 107 -8.87 1.37 10.40
C SER A 107 -9.48 0.60 9.21
N THR A 108 -10.02 -0.59 9.47
CA THR A 108 -10.60 -1.47 8.46
C THR A 108 -12.00 -1.92 8.85
N PRO A 109 -12.95 -1.95 7.91
CA PRO A 109 -12.88 -1.44 6.53
C PRO A 109 -12.91 0.09 6.45
N TYR A 110 -12.93 0.67 5.23
CA TYR A 110 -13.25 2.09 5.05
C TYR A 110 -14.60 2.39 5.71
N ALA A 111 -14.62 3.38 6.60
CA ALA A 111 -15.87 3.84 7.21
C ALA A 111 -16.70 4.59 6.18
N TYR A 112 -17.98 4.27 6.09
CA TYR A 112 -18.94 4.89 5.21
C TYR A 112 -20.14 5.36 6.02
N ALA A 113 -20.44 6.63 5.95
CA ALA A 113 -21.65 7.22 6.52
C ALA A 113 -22.41 7.91 5.39
N ALA A 114 -23.66 7.51 5.20
CA ALA A 114 -24.55 8.05 4.18
C ALA A 114 -25.79 8.64 4.83
N ASP A 115 -26.12 9.85 4.41
CA ASP A 115 -27.44 10.45 4.67
C ASP A 115 -28.23 10.47 3.35
N THR A 116 -29.09 9.48 3.20
CA THR A 116 -29.89 9.32 1.98
C THR A 116 -30.97 10.40 1.83
N ALA A 117 -31.33 11.09 2.91
CA ALA A 117 -32.32 12.18 2.87
C ALA A 117 -31.70 13.44 2.26
N SER A 118 -30.46 13.77 2.63
CA SER A 118 -29.73 14.91 2.06
C SER A 118 -28.92 14.56 0.81
N GLY A 119 -28.75 13.28 0.51
CA GLY A 119 -27.89 12.81 -0.59
C GLY A 119 -26.40 13.02 -0.33
N THR A 120 -25.98 13.17 0.92
CA THR A 120 -24.58 13.38 1.31
C THR A 120 -23.97 12.11 1.90
N PHE A 121 -22.68 11.94 1.70
CA PHE A 121 -21.94 10.81 2.27
C PHE A 121 -20.53 11.22 2.70
N VAL A 122 -19.97 10.41 3.57
CA VAL A 122 -18.59 10.55 4.02
C VAL A 122 -17.91 9.20 3.97
N ILE A 123 -16.72 9.15 3.38
CA ILE A 123 -15.86 7.98 3.39
C ILE A 123 -14.57 8.35 4.11
N SER A 124 -14.15 7.53 5.07
CA SER A 124 -12.94 7.82 5.85
C SER A 124 -12.19 6.56 6.28
N ALA A 125 -10.90 6.71 6.51
CA ALA A 125 -10.05 5.75 7.22
C ALA A 125 -8.96 6.52 7.97
N THR A 126 -8.55 6.01 9.12
CA THR A 126 -7.53 6.62 9.97
C THR A 126 -6.33 5.72 10.16
N GLY A 127 -5.15 6.31 10.16
CA GLY A 127 -3.88 5.64 10.39
C GLY A 127 -2.70 6.60 10.22
N ASP A 128 -1.52 6.20 10.68
CA ASP A 128 -0.30 7.02 10.60
C ASP A 128 -0.50 8.47 11.13
N GLY A 129 -1.33 8.65 12.17
CA GLY A 129 -1.62 9.95 12.77
C GLY A 129 -2.48 10.89 11.92
N THR A 130 -3.11 10.41 10.85
CA THR A 130 -3.96 11.20 9.95
C THR A 130 -5.26 10.48 9.57
N THR A 131 -6.18 11.22 8.97
CA THR A 131 -7.43 10.69 8.44
C THR A 131 -7.54 11.01 6.96
N ALA A 132 -7.62 9.97 6.13
CA ALA A 132 -8.05 10.12 4.74
C ALA A 132 -9.58 10.21 4.73
N ARG A 133 -10.14 11.31 4.18
CA ARG A 133 -11.57 11.57 4.15
C ARG A 133 -11.97 12.22 2.84
N VAL A 134 -13.16 11.85 2.37
CA VAL A 134 -13.87 12.53 1.26
C VAL A 134 -15.30 12.81 1.75
N PRO A 135 -15.83 14.00 1.43
CA PRO A 135 -17.22 14.33 1.68
C PRO A 135 -18.14 13.48 0.82
#